data_aa70429ab793b08dfa3c6af6d0ab9714
#
_entry.id   aa70429ab793b08dfa3c6af6d0ab9714
#
_cell.length_a   1.000
_cell.length_b   1.000
_cell.length_c   1.000
_cell.angle_alpha   90.00
_cell.angle_beta   90.00
_cell.angle_gamma   90.00
#
_symmetry.space_group_name_H-M   'P 1'
#
loop_
_entity.id
_entity.type
_entity.pdbx_description
1 polymer ?
#
loop_
_entity_poly.entity_id
_entity_poly.type
_entity_poly.pdbx_seq_one_letter_code
_entity_poly.pdbx_strand_id
1 'polypeptide(L)'
;MGSMKEIFNSLFLKELFKGMSVTGKYFFARKITVQYPEEKTPQSFRFRGLHALRRYPNGEERCIACKLCEAVCPALAITIEAEPRDDGSRRTTRYDIDLTKCIFCGFCEEACPVDAIVETRIFEYHGERRGDLYYTKQML
;
A
#
# COMPACT_ATOMS: atom_id res chain seq x y z
N MET A 1 7.21 42.12 34.17
CA MET A 1 8.35 41.92 35.10
C MET A 1 8.37 40.45 35.46
N GLY A 2 9.31 39.67 34.92
CA GLY A 2 9.46 38.26 35.25
C GLY A 2 9.83 38.06 36.73
N SER A 3 9.25 37.06 37.37
CA SER A 3 9.53 36.73 38.76
C SER A 3 11.04 36.47 38.94
N MET A 4 11.62 36.93 40.07
CA MET A 4 13.02 36.65 40.40
C MET A 4 13.41 35.18 40.24
N LYS A 5 12.45 34.27 40.44
CA LYS A 5 12.61 32.82 40.19
C LYS A 5 12.81 32.47 38.72
N GLU A 6 12.14 33.16 37.79
CA GLU A 6 12.28 32.93 36.34
C GLU A 6 13.67 33.40 35.87
N ILE A 7 14.12 34.56 36.35
CA ILE A 7 15.46 35.08 36.05
C ILE A 7 16.54 34.13 36.56
N PHE A 8 16.39 33.63 37.79
CA PHE A 8 17.34 32.70 38.39
C PHE A 8 17.35 31.35 37.65
N ASN A 9 16.17 30.79 37.27
CA ASN A 9 16.08 29.56 36.51
C ASN A 9 16.69 29.70 35.11
N SER A 10 16.51 30.86 34.46
CA SER A 10 17.09 31.17 33.16
C SER A 10 18.62 31.30 33.25
N LEU A 11 19.14 31.96 34.31
CA LEU A 11 20.59 32.14 34.52
C LEU A 11 21.30 30.80 34.77
N PHE A 12 20.68 29.89 35.50
CA PHE A 12 21.22 28.57 35.81
C PHE A 12 20.86 27.47 34.76
N LEU A 13 20.28 27.88 33.65
CA LEU A 13 19.95 26.97 32.52
C LEU A 13 19.17 25.69 32.94
N LYS A 14 18.35 25.80 33.99
CA LYS A 14 17.61 24.63 34.53
C LYS A 14 16.74 23.94 33.50
N GLU A 15 16.11 24.69 32.62
CA GLU A 15 15.29 24.15 31.55
C GLU A 15 16.13 23.39 30.52
N LEU A 16 17.37 23.86 30.27
CA LEU A 16 18.31 23.11 29.39
C LEU A 16 18.70 21.79 30.01
N PHE A 17 19.09 21.77 31.31
CA PHE A 17 19.43 20.52 32.00
C PHE A 17 18.23 19.55 32.07
N LYS A 18 17.01 20.05 32.28
CA LYS A 18 15.79 19.27 32.25
C LYS A 18 15.56 18.66 30.88
N GLY A 19 15.73 19.43 29.81
CA GLY A 19 15.65 18.92 28.43
C GLY A 19 16.71 17.86 28.16
N MET A 20 17.96 18.08 28.54
CA MET A 20 19.05 17.11 28.42
C MET A 20 18.78 15.82 29.22
N SER A 21 18.17 15.93 30.39
CA SER A 21 17.79 14.78 31.21
C SER A 21 16.74 13.89 30.49
N VAL A 22 15.78 14.49 29.77
CA VAL A 22 14.78 13.74 29.00
C VAL A 22 15.46 12.99 27.85
N THR A 23 16.30 13.66 27.07
CA THR A 23 17.03 13.00 25.96
C THR A 23 17.99 11.93 26.47
N GLY A 24 18.71 12.20 27.56
CA GLY A 24 19.59 11.24 28.22
C GLY A 24 18.84 9.97 28.68
N LYS A 25 17.66 10.13 29.28
CA LYS A 25 16.81 9.00 29.66
C LYS A 25 16.47 8.13 28.46
N TYR A 26 16.07 8.72 27.33
CA TYR A 26 15.71 7.97 26.12
C TYR A 26 16.93 7.37 25.40
N PHE A 27 18.10 7.95 25.56
CA PHE A 27 19.34 7.38 25.04
C PHE A 27 19.65 5.99 25.62
N PHE A 28 19.39 5.80 26.93
CA PHE A 28 19.58 4.52 27.62
C PHE A 28 18.34 3.64 27.66
N ALA A 29 17.19 4.13 27.21
CA ALA A 29 15.95 3.35 27.18
C ALA A 29 16.01 2.27 26.09
N ARG A 30 15.20 1.19 26.26
CA ARG A 30 15.02 0.18 25.22
C ARG A 30 14.46 0.85 23.95
N LYS A 31 15.10 0.57 22.82
CA LYS A 31 14.63 1.05 21.53
C LYS A 31 13.29 0.41 21.18
N ILE A 32 12.36 1.22 20.66
CA ILE A 32 11.03 0.81 20.21
C ILE A 32 10.92 0.77 18.67
N THR A 33 11.97 1.21 17.98
CA THR A 33 12.02 1.22 16.50
C THR A 33 12.11 -0.18 15.97
N VAL A 34 11.29 -0.48 14.96
CA VAL A 34 11.38 -1.71 14.18
C VAL A 34 12.60 -1.61 13.26
N GLN A 35 13.45 -2.63 13.28
CA GLN A 35 14.68 -2.67 12.47
C GLN A 35 14.35 -3.26 11.09
N TYR A 36 13.74 -2.46 10.24
CA TYR A 36 13.49 -2.86 8.85
C TYR A 36 14.82 -2.87 8.05
N PRO A 37 15.10 -3.89 7.20
CA PRO A 37 14.18 -4.96 6.76
C PRO A 37 14.21 -6.27 7.58
N GLU A 38 15.10 -6.37 8.59
CA GLU A 38 15.28 -7.56 9.41
C GLU A 38 14.03 -7.86 10.24
N GLU A 39 13.42 -6.80 10.77
CA GLU A 39 12.13 -6.87 11.48
C GLU A 39 11.06 -6.15 10.67
N LYS A 40 9.91 -6.79 10.47
CA LYS A 40 8.77 -6.23 9.75
C LYS A 40 7.57 -6.08 10.66
N THR A 41 6.90 -4.94 10.53
CA THR A 41 5.61 -4.74 11.19
C THR A 41 4.55 -5.62 10.54
N PRO A 42 3.75 -6.40 11.31
CA PRO A 42 2.68 -7.21 10.75
C PRO A 42 1.63 -6.33 10.08
N GLN A 43 1.34 -6.61 8.81
CA GLN A 43 0.35 -5.88 8.04
C GLN A 43 -1.07 -6.29 8.44
N SER A 44 -1.99 -5.32 8.50
CA SER A 44 -3.41 -5.57 8.70
C SER A 44 -3.96 -6.48 7.61
N PHE A 45 -5.00 -7.27 7.91
CA PHE A 45 -5.72 -8.05 6.90
C PHE A 45 -6.47 -7.17 5.88
N ARG A 46 -6.72 -5.90 6.21
CA ARG A 46 -7.32 -4.89 5.32
C ARG A 46 -6.28 -4.01 4.63
N PHE A 47 -5.00 -4.42 4.64
CA PHE A 47 -3.95 -3.65 3.99
C PHE A 47 -4.14 -3.71 2.47
N ARG A 48 -4.05 -2.55 1.84
CA ARG A 48 -4.21 -2.37 0.40
C ARG A 48 -2.83 -2.22 -0.26
N GLY A 49 -2.27 -3.33 -0.69
CA GLY A 49 -0.99 -3.37 -1.39
C GLY A 49 -1.12 -3.79 -2.85
N LEU A 50 -0.12 -4.47 -3.37
CA LEU A 50 -0.05 -4.87 -4.76
C LEU A 50 -1.26 -5.73 -5.16
N HIS A 51 -1.82 -5.46 -6.32
CA HIS A 51 -2.95 -6.19 -6.89
C HIS A 51 -2.54 -7.60 -7.32
N ALA A 52 -3.49 -8.54 -7.23
CA ALA A 52 -3.36 -9.88 -7.77
C ALA A 52 -4.67 -10.37 -8.38
N LEU A 53 -4.57 -11.15 -9.44
CA LEU A 53 -5.70 -11.81 -10.08
C LEU A 53 -5.84 -13.26 -9.57
N ARG A 54 -6.94 -13.52 -8.89
CA ARG A 54 -7.21 -14.85 -8.31
C ARG A 54 -7.68 -15.85 -9.36
N ARG A 55 -7.34 -17.11 -9.12
CA ARG A 55 -7.82 -18.25 -9.90
C ARG A 55 -8.70 -19.16 -9.03
N TYR A 56 -9.52 -19.98 -9.68
CA TYR A 56 -10.22 -21.07 -9.05
C TYR A 56 -9.25 -22.23 -8.71
N PRO A 57 -9.62 -23.15 -7.79
CA PRO A 57 -8.78 -24.30 -7.46
C PRO A 57 -8.43 -25.20 -8.65
N ASN A 58 -9.25 -25.20 -9.70
CA ASN A 58 -9.00 -25.91 -10.96
C ASN A 58 -8.00 -25.18 -11.89
N GLY A 59 -7.46 -24.02 -11.47
CA GLY A 59 -6.52 -23.21 -12.23
C GLY A 59 -7.18 -22.23 -13.22
N GLU A 60 -8.49 -22.26 -13.38
CA GLU A 60 -9.21 -21.34 -14.27
C GLU A 60 -9.23 -19.92 -13.71
N GLU A 61 -9.20 -18.93 -14.60
CA GLU A 61 -9.30 -17.51 -14.22
C GLU A 61 -10.69 -17.20 -13.66
N ARG A 62 -10.74 -16.50 -12.54
CA ARG A 62 -12.02 -16.02 -11.96
C ARG A 62 -12.58 -14.82 -12.73
N CYS A 63 -11.73 -14.03 -13.39
CA CYS A 63 -12.14 -12.83 -14.09
C CYS A 63 -13.05 -13.15 -15.27
N ILE A 64 -14.24 -12.55 -15.30
CA ILE A 64 -15.26 -12.69 -16.35
C ILE A 64 -15.26 -11.51 -17.33
N ALA A 65 -14.25 -10.65 -17.27
CA ALA A 65 -14.10 -9.48 -18.12
C ALA A 65 -15.31 -8.52 -18.12
N CYS A 66 -15.94 -8.31 -16.97
CA CYS A 66 -17.10 -7.42 -16.83
C CYS A 66 -16.75 -5.94 -16.89
N LYS A 67 -15.45 -5.57 -16.77
CA LYS A 67 -14.91 -4.20 -16.80
C LYS A 67 -15.39 -3.26 -15.68
N LEU A 68 -16.05 -3.75 -14.63
CA LEU A 68 -16.51 -2.90 -13.54
C LEU A 68 -15.34 -2.25 -12.79
N CYS A 69 -14.25 -2.99 -12.56
CA CYS A 69 -13.05 -2.47 -11.92
C CYS A 69 -12.36 -1.36 -12.73
N GLU A 70 -12.39 -1.44 -14.07
CA GLU A 70 -11.93 -0.37 -14.95
C GLU A 70 -12.83 0.87 -14.84
N ALA A 71 -14.15 0.68 -14.85
CA ALA A 71 -15.12 1.76 -14.80
C ALA A 71 -15.13 2.51 -13.45
N VAL A 72 -14.92 1.80 -12.33
CA VAL A 72 -14.94 2.40 -10.99
C VAL A 72 -13.61 3.05 -10.61
N CYS A 73 -12.53 2.80 -11.34
CA CYS A 73 -11.20 3.28 -11.01
C CYS A 73 -11.10 4.81 -11.08
N PRO A 74 -10.92 5.54 -9.96
CA PRO A 74 -10.87 7.00 -9.97
C PRO A 74 -9.61 7.54 -10.64
N ALA A 75 -8.53 6.74 -10.67
CA ALA A 75 -7.25 7.09 -11.27
C ALA A 75 -7.11 6.66 -12.73
N LEU A 76 -8.13 5.97 -13.30
CA LEU A 76 -8.09 5.38 -14.63
C LEU A 76 -6.80 4.58 -14.87
N ALA A 77 -6.40 3.81 -13.86
CA ALA A 77 -5.17 3.04 -13.86
C ALA A 77 -5.31 1.65 -14.49
N ILE A 78 -6.53 1.16 -14.66
CA ILE A 78 -6.84 -0.19 -15.15
C ILE A 78 -7.27 -0.12 -16.60
N THR A 79 -6.73 -1.01 -17.45
CA THR A 79 -7.10 -1.16 -18.85
C THR A 79 -7.43 -2.62 -19.12
N ILE A 80 -8.63 -2.89 -19.63
CA ILE A 80 -9.13 -4.25 -19.89
C ILE A 80 -9.58 -4.41 -21.32
N GLU A 81 -9.05 -5.42 -22.01
CA GLU A 81 -9.56 -5.92 -23.28
C GLU A 81 -10.15 -7.32 -23.09
N ALA A 82 -11.26 -7.59 -23.74
CA ALA A 82 -12.01 -8.80 -23.56
C ALA A 82 -12.39 -9.43 -24.89
N GLU A 83 -12.33 -10.75 -24.97
CA GLU A 83 -12.79 -11.53 -26.12
C GLU A 83 -13.87 -12.55 -25.71
N PRO A 84 -14.84 -12.80 -26.61
CA PRO A 84 -15.78 -13.92 -26.44
C PRO A 84 -15.05 -15.23 -26.65
N ARG A 85 -15.42 -16.25 -25.89
CA ARG A 85 -15.01 -17.63 -26.11
C ARG A 85 -16.11 -18.41 -26.89
N ASP A 86 -15.75 -19.58 -27.41
CA ASP A 86 -16.67 -20.46 -28.14
C ASP A 86 -17.81 -20.95 -27.25
N ASP A 87 -17.63 -21.02 -25.94
CA ASP A 87 -18.62 -21.35 -24.93
C ASP A 87 -19.61 -20.25 -24.59
N GLY A 88 -19.51 -19.10 -25.26
CA GLY A 88 -20.31 -17.90 -25.00
C GLY A 88 -19.87 -17.08 -23.78
N SER A 89 -18.89 -17.53 -23.04
CA SER A 89 -18.28 -16.74 -21.93
C SER A 89 -17.31 -15.68 -22.47
N ARG A 90 -16.99 -14.69 -21.62
CA ARG A 90 -15.94 -13.69 -21.91
C ARG A 90 -14.75 -13.89 -21.03
N ARG A 91 -13.56 -13.62 -21.57
CA ARG A 91 -12.30 -13.60 -20.83
C ARG A 91 -11.47 -12.39 -21.23
N THR A 92 -10.58 -11.99 -20.36
CA THR A 92 -9.64 -10.90 -20.62
C THR A 92 -8.51 -11.41 -21.49
N THR A 93 -8.27 -10.74 -22.61
CA THR A 93 -7.03 -10.87 -23.41
C THR A 93 -5.95 -10.01 -22.83
N ARG A 94 -6.34 -8.81 -22.34
CA ARG A 94 -5.47 -7.86 -21.69
C ARG A 94 -6.07 -7.40 -20.37
N TYR A 95 -5.25 -7.33 -19.34
CA TYR A 95 -5.60 -6.77 -18.04
C TYR A 95 -4.35 -6.09 -17.48
N ASP A 96 -4.28 -4.79 -17.59
CA ASP A 96 -3.11 -4.03 -17.21
C ASP A 96 -3.45 -3.02 -16.12
N ILE A 97 -2.54 -2.85 -15.18
CA ILE A 97 -2.62 -1.84 -14.12
C ILE A 97 -1.37 -0.96 -14.15
N ASP A 98 -1.56 0.34 -14.35
CA ASP A 98 -0.51 1.34 -14.19
C ASP A 98 -0.38 1.69 -12.69
N LEU A 99 0.56 1.06 -11.99
CA LEU A 99 0.78 1.29 -10.56
C LEU A 99 1.30 2.69 -10.26
N THR A 100 1.81 3.42 -11.26
CA THR A 100 2.22 4.82 -11.09
C THR A 100 1.04 5.78 -11.00
N LYS A 101 -0.14 5.37 -11.49
CA LYS A 101 -1.41 6.10 -11.38
C LYS A 101 -2.25 5.60 -10.22
N CYS A 102 -2.16 4.31 -9.90
CA CYS A 102 -2.97 3.66 -8.88
C CYS A 102 -2.79 4.34 -7.52
N ILE A 103 -3.90 4.62 -6.84
CA ILE A 103 -3.92 5.21 -5.49
C ILE A 103 -4.26 4.17 -4.40
N PHE A 104 -4.35 2.90 -4.75
CA PHE A 104 -4.64 1.79 -3.84
C PHE A 104 -5.91 2.01 -2.99
N CYS A 105 -6.97 2.49 -3.64
CA CYS A 105 -8.24 2.80 -2.98
C CYS A 105 -9.11 1.58 -2.67
N GLY A 106 -8.86 0.42 -3.31
CA GLY A 106 -9.62 -0.82 -3.12
C GLY A 106 -10.94 -0.90 -3.88
N PHE A 107 -11.37 0.15 -4.60
CA PHE A 107 -12.66 0.13 -5.30
C PHE A 107 -12.76 -0.95 -6.38
N CYS A 108 -11.64 -1.32 -7.00
CA CYS A 108 -11.60 -2.40 -7.97
C CYS A 108 -11.90 -3.77 -7.33
N GLU A 109 -11.43 -4.01 -6.11
CA GLU A 109 -11.73 -5.21 -5.32
C GLU A 109 -13.20 -5.21 -4.90
N GLU A 110 -13.70 -4.11 -4.34
CA GLU A 110 -15.09 -3.97 -3.88
C GLU A 110 -16.11 -4.11 -5.03
N ALA A 111 -15.77 -3.63 -6.23
CA ALA A 111 -16.65 -3.68 -7.39
C ALA A 111 -16.63 -5.04 -8.11
N CYS A 112 -15.74 -5.95 -7.76
CA CYS A 112 -15.59 -7.22 -8.48
C CYS A 112 -16.64 -8.25 -8.04
N PRO A 113 -17.60 -8.66 -8.91
CA PRO A 113 -18.68 -9.56 -8.53
C PRO A 113 -18.24 -11.01 -8.30
N VAL A 114 -17.01 -11.35 -8.68
CA VAL A 114 -16.46 -12.71 -8.62
C VAL A 114 -15.19 -12.79 -7.77
N ASP A 115 -14.82 -11.74 -7.04
CA ASP A 115 -13.58 -11.62 -6.27
C ASP A 115 -12.34 -12.05 -7.08
N ALA A 116 -12.24 -11.61 -8.32
CA ALA A 116 -11.14 -11.94 -9.20
C ALA A 116 -9.91 -11.08 -8.94
N ILE A 117 -10.10 -9.76 -8.75
CA ILE A 117 -9.03 -8.85 -8.37
C ILE A 117 -9.07 -8.61 -6.87
N VAL A 118 -7.91 -8.67 -6.24
CA VAL A 118 -7.73 -8.41 -4.80
C VAL A 118 -6.48 -7.58 -4.56
N GLU A 119 -6.47 -6.79 -3.49
CA GLU A 119 -5.29 -6.11 -3.00
C GLU A 119 -4.59 -6.98 -1.95
N THR A 120 -3.32 -7.28 -2.17
CA THR A 120 -2.52 -8.13 -1.29
C THR A 120 -1.83 -7.32 -0.19
N ARG A 121 -1.09 -7.99 0.69
CA ARG A 121 -0.25 -7.33 1.70
C ARG A 121 1.16 -7.01 1.20
N ILE A 122 1.44 -7.25 -0.07
CA ILE A 122 2.74 -6.99 -0.68
C ILE A 122 2.80 -5.51 -1.03
N PHE A 123 3.81 -4.81 -0.52
CA PHE A 123 4.08 -3.41 -0.85
C PHE A 123 5.57 -3.18 -1.17
N GLU A 124 6.40 -4.21 -1.02
CA GLU A 124 7.84 -4.16 -1.24
C GLU A 124 8.14 -4.41 -2.73
N TYR A 125 7.74 -3.50 -3.57
CA TYR A 125 8.08 -3.50 -4.99
C TYR A 125 8.56 -2.12 -5.41
N HIS A 126 9.43 -2.08 -6.38
CA HIS A 126 9.98 -0.85 -6.93
C HIS A 126 10.31 -1.04 -8.42
N GLY A 127 10.52 0.05 -9.11
CA GLY A 127 11.00 0.07 -10.48
C GLY A 127 11.91 1.28 -10.69
N GLU A 128 12.91 1.14 -11.53
CA GLU A 128 13.81 2.24 -11.90
C GLU A 128 13.20 3.12 -12.99
N ARG A 129 12.29 2.54 -13.77
CA ARG A 129 11.61 3.21 -14.88
C ARG A 129 10.11 3.08 -14.71
N ARG A 130 9.37 4.04 -15.26
CA ARG A 130 7.89 4.02 -15.19
C ARG A 130 7.29 2.74 -15.78
N GLY A 131 7.86 2.19 -16.82
CA GLY A 131 7.41 0.95 -17.47
C GLY A 131 7.48 -0.29 -16.55
N ASP A 132 8.41 -0.31 -15.59
CA ASP A 132 8.57 -1.42 -14.66
C ASP A 132 7.38 -1.56 -13.70
N LEU A 133 6.64 -0.46 -13.49
CA LEU A 133 5.44 -0.41 -12.65
C LEU A 133 4.14 -0.50 -13.46
N TYR A 134 4.23 -0.89 -14.70
CA TYR A 134 3.09 -1.20 -15.56
C TYR A 134 2.85 -2.71 -15.55
N TYR A 135 1.95 -3.16 -14.67
CA TYR A 135 1.72 -4.58 -14.44
C TYR A 135 0.72 -5.13 -15.44
N THR A 136 1.16 -6.13 -16.18
CA THR A 136 0.34 -6.85 -17.15
C THR A 136 -0.40 -8.00 -16.49
N LYS A 137 -1.40 -8.56 -17.18
CA LYS A 137 -2.18 -9.71 -16.74
C LYS A 137 -1.34 -10.90 -16.23
N GLN A 138 -0.14 -11.09 -16.81
CA GLN A 138 0.74 -12.21 -16.44
C GLN A 138 1.51 -11.95 -15.13
N MET A 139 1.66 -10.68 -14.74
CA MET A 139 2.35 -10.26 -13.53
C MET A 139 1.40 -10.17 -12.33
N LEU A 140 0.09 -10.08 -12.59
CA LEU A 140 -0.98 -10.01 -11.61
C LEU A 140 -1.49 -11.42 -11.25
#